data_e13b9e302e19f64ce4f7528f598ea7ab
#
_entry.id   e13b9e302e19f64ce4f7528f598ea7ab
#
_cell.length_a   1.000
_cell.length_b   1.000
_cell.length_c   1.000
_cell.angle_alpha   90.00
_cell.angle_beta   90.00
_cell.angle_gamma   90.00
#
_symmetry.space_group_name_H-M   'P 1'
#
loop_
_entity.id
_entity.type
_entity.pdbx_description
1 polymer ?
#
loop_
_entity_poly.entity_id
_entity_poly.type
_entity_poly.pdbx_seq_one_letter_code
_entity_poly.pdbx_strand_id
1 'polypeptide(L)'
;IIPTFNELENLPLILGRVHKARPDVHVLVVDDSSPDGTGELADELARADPDRIHVMHRVVKDGLGAAYLAGFAWGLARKYAVLVEMDADGSHAPEQLYRLLEAVDNGADLAIGSRYVEGGTVRNWPWRRLVLSKTANTYSRLLLGVGIHDITAGYRAYRREALEKLDLATVDSKG
;
A
#
# COMPACT_ATOMS: atom_id res chain seq x y z
N ILE A 1 -1.37 3.02 4.42
CA ILE A 1 0.03 2.79 4.80
C ILE A 1 0.88 3.08 3.59
N ILE A 2 1.81 4.02 3.71
CA ILE A 2 2.70 4.46 2.63
C ILE A 2 4.14 4.32 3.12
N PRO A 3 4.84 3.23 2.76
CA PRO A 3 6.27 3.09 3.01
C PRO A 3 7.08 4.10 2.21
N THR A 4 8.13 4.66 2.82
CA THR A 4 9.01 5.64 2.18
C THR A 4 10.48 5.29 2.37
N PHE A 5 11.27 5.48 1.32
CA PHE A 5 12.72 5.51 1.34
C PHE A 5 13.22 6.36 0.18
N ASN A 6 13.73 7.57 0.46
CA ASN A 6 14.12 8.57 -0.54
C ASN A 6 12.95 9.03 -1.43
N GLU A 7 11.86 9.45 -0.80
CA GLU A 7 10.63 9.89 -1.47
C GLU A 7 10.32 11.37 -1.21
N LEU A 8 11.34 12.19 -0.97
CA LEU A 8 11.21 13.60 -0.58
C LEU A 8 10.30 14.41 -1.53
N GLU A 9 10.45 14.19 -2.84
CA GLU A 9 9.66 14.90 -3.86
C GLU A 9 8.24 14.31 -4.02
N ASN A 10 8.10 12.99 -3.84
CA ASN A 10 6.85 12.28 -4.10
C ASN A 10 5.87 12.34 -2.92
N LEU A 11 6.39 12.34 -1.69
CA LEU A 11 5.58 12.26 -0.47
C LEU A 11 4.48 13.34 -0.39
N PRO A 12 4.77 14.64 -0.55
CA PRO A 12 3.72 15.66 -0.47
C PRO A 12 2.69 15.54 -1.60
N LEU A 13 3.12 15.08 -2.77
CA LEU A 13 2.24 14.89 -3.92
C LEU A 13 1.25 13.75 -3.69
N ILE A 14 1.73 12.61 -3.20
CA ILE A 14 0.86 11.45 -2.96
C ILE A 14 -0.12 11.73 -1.81
N LEU A 15 0.32 12.35 -0.72
CA LEU A 15 -0.55 12.73 0.40
C LEU A 15 -1.63 13.71 -0.05
N GLY A 16 -1.27 14.73 -0.81
CA GLY A 16 -2.24 15.68 -1.36
C GLY A 16 -3.27 15.02 -2.26
N ARG A 17 -2.87 14.04 -3.10
CA ARG A 17 -3.79 13.28 -3.95
C ARG A 17 -4.70 12.36 -3.13
N VAL A 18 -4.16 11.69 -2.11
CA VAL A 18 -4.96 10.82 -1.22
C VAL A 18 -6.03 11.64 -0.52
N HIS A 19 -5.68 12.74 0.13
CA HIS A 19 -6.64 13.56 0.87
C HIS A 19 -7.64 14.29 -0.04
N LYS A 20 -7.24 14.60 -1.28
CA LYS A 20 -8.18 15.15 -2.27
C LYS A 20 -9.20 14.08 -2.71
N ALA A 21 -8.76 12.84 -2.89
CA ALA A 21 -9.63 11.74 -3.31
C ALA A 21 -10.54 11.24 -2.16
N ARG A 22 -9.99 11.17 -0.95
CA ARG A 22 -10.67 10.68 0.26
C ARG A 22 -10.24 11.51 1.47
N PRO A 23 -10.97 12.61 1.77
CA PRO A 23 -10.63 13.51 2.89
C PRO A 23 -10.76 12.88 4.28
N ASP A 24 -11.49 11.77 4.36
CA ASP A 24 -11.82 11.04 5.58
C ASP A 24 -10.80 9.96 5.98
N VAL A 25 -9.82 9.66 5.11
CA VAL A 25 -8.83 8.62 5.42
C VAL A 25 -7.64 9.18 6.20
N HIS A 26 -7.09 8.34 7.08
CA HIS A 26 -5.83 8.59 7.73
C HIS A 26 -4.70 7.96 6.92
N VAL A 27 -3.55 8.59 6.91
CA VAL A 27 -2.34 8.07 6.28
C VAL A 27 -1.27 7.82 7.32
N LEU A 28 -0.71 6.62 7.31
CA LEU A 28 0.51 6.30 8.03
C LEU A 28 1.69 6.28 7.04
N VAL A 29 2.60 7.22 7.18
CA VAL A 29 3.90 7.19 6.51
C VAL A 29 4.83 6.30 7.32
N VAL A 30 5.45 5.31 6.69
CA VAL A 30 6.42 4.41 7.33
C VAL A 30 7.77 4.66 6.70
N ASP A 31 8.59 5.48 7.35
CA ASP A 31 9.90 5.88 6.84
C ASP A 31 11.02 4.94 7.29
N ASP A 32 11.74 4.38 6.33
CA ASP A 32 12.85 3.45 6.53
C ASP A 32 14.21 4.16 6.66
N SER A 33 14.29 5.18 7.53
CA SER A 33 15.50 6.00 7.75
C SER A 33 16.03 6.63 6.46
N SER A 34 15.16 7.34 5.75
CA SER A 34 15.52 8.04 4.51
C SER A 34 16.61 9.09 4.75
N PRO A 35 17.75 9.03 4.03
CA PRO A 35 18.84 9.99 4.20
C PRO A 35 18.61 11.32 3.46
N ASP A 36 17.56 11.44 2.64
CA ASP A 36 17.28 12.60 1.79
C ASP A 36 16.39 13.67 2.46
N GLY A 37 15.96 13.46 3.73
CA GLY A 37 15.06 14.36 4.42
C GLY A 37 13.57 13.99 4.32
N THR A 38 13.24 12.84 3.74
CA THR A 38 11.84 12.36 3.64
C THR A 38 11.18 12.23 5.02
N GLY A 39 11.90 11.69 6.01
CA GLY A 39 11.38 11.49 7.36
C GLY A 39 11.06 12.82 8.06
N GLU A 40 11.95 13.81 7.96
CA GLU A 40 11.74 15.14 8.51
C GLU A 40 10.54 15.85 7.87
N LEU A 41 10.41 15.72 6.54
CA LEU A 41 9.24 16.23 5.81
C LEU A 41 7.95 15.53 6.24
N ALA A 42 7.98 14.23 6.47
CA ALA A 42 6.83 13.48 6.95
C ALA A 42 6.37 14.02 8.33
N ASP A 43 7.30 14.30 9.24
CA ASP A 43 7.01 14.89 10.54
C ASP A 43 6.42 16.31 10.43
N GLU A 44 6.89 17.11 9.47
CA GLU A 44 6.33 18.43 9.20
C GLU A 44 4.88 18.35 8.71
N LEU A 45 4.61 17.44 7.79
CA LEU A 45 3.27 17.20 7.26
C LEU A 45 2.32 16.65 8.35
N ALA A 46 2.80 15.76 9.22
CA ALA A 46 2.02 15.26 10.35
C ALA A 46 1.73 16.36 11.39
N ARG A 47 2.67 17.27 11.65
CA ARG A 47 2.42 18.43 12.53
C ARG A 47 1.39 19.40 11.94
N ALA A 48 1.33 19.52 10.62
CA ALA A 48 0.36 20.36 9.92
C ALA A 48 -1.05 19.75 9.90
N ASP A 49 -1.15 18.42 9.93
CA ASP A 49 -2.43 17.68 9.90
C ASP A 49 -2.38 16.43 10.82
N PRO A 50 -2.32 16.68 12.17
CA PRO A 50 -2.06 15.61 13.14
C PRO A 50 -3.21 14.61 13.28
N ASP A 51 -4.40 14.98 12.86
CA ASP A 51 -5.57 14.10 12.92
C ASP A 51 -5.54 13.02 11.84
N ARG A 52 -4.94 13.31 10.68
CA ARG A 52 -4.98 12.43 9.51
C ARG A 52 -3.63 11.89 9.04
N ILE A 53 -2.53 12.55 9.36
CA ILE A 53 -1.19 12.12 8.95
C ILE A 53 -0.42 11.65 10.18
N HIS A 54 0.04 10.43 10.12
CA HIS A 54 0.84 9.80 11.15
C HIS A 54 2.17 9.34 10.57
N VAL A 55 3.22 9.30 11.39
CA VAL A 55 4.56 8.89 10.96
C VAL A 55 5.08 7.79 11.86
N MET A 56 5.72 6.81 11.26
CA MET A 56 6.49 5.78 11.94
C MET A 56 7.89 5.77 11.33
N HIS A 57 8.90 6.09 12.14
CA HIS A 57 10.30 5.94 11.75
C HIS A 57 10.79 4.54 12.10
N ARG A 58 11.34 3.83 11.11
CA ARG A 58 12.01 2.56 11.31
C ARG A 58 13.51 2.78 11.31
N VAL A 59 14.21 2.10 12.22
CA VAL A 59 15.66 2.26 12.41
C VAL A 59 16.46 1.60 11.28
N VAL A 60 15.91 0.53 10.68
CA VAL A 60 16.59 -0.28 9.67
C VAL A 60 15.67 -0.48 8.47
N LYS A 61 16.22 -0.29 7.27
CA LYS A 61 15.57 -0.67 6.01
C LYS A 61 15.65 -2.19 5.84
N ASP A 62 14.57 -2.87 6.16
CA ASP A 62 14.46 -4.34 6.12
C ASP A 62 13.44 -4.81 5.06
N GLY A 63 13.37 -4.05 3.97
CA GLY A 63 12.50 -4.32 2.84
C GLY A 63 11.07 -3.80 2.99
N LEU A 64 10.42 -3.67 1.83
CA LEU A 64 9.06 -3.12 1.68
C LEU A 64 8.01 -3.89 2.49
N GLY A 65 8.10 -5.22 2.47
CA GLY A 65 7.15 -6.06 3.21
C GLY A 65 7.23 -5.86 4.72
N ALA A 66 8.45 -5.69 5.28
CA ALA A 66 8.61 -5.41 6.69
C ALA A 66 8.02 -4.04 7.09
N ALA A 67 8.09 -3.04 6.20
CA ALA A 67 7.45 -1.75 6.42
C ALA A 67 5.91 -1.88 6.43
N TYR A 68 5.33 -2.65 5.50
CA TYR A 68 3.89 -2.91 5.51
C TYR A 68 3.44 -3.70 6.75
N LEU A 69 4.19 -4.72 7.17
CA LEU A 69 3.87 -5.47 8.39
C LEU A 69 3.88 -4.58 9.63
N ALA A 70 4.85 -3.67 9.76
CA ALA A 70 4.88 -2.69 10.84
C ALA A 70 3.66 -1.75 10.78
N GLY A 71 3.30 -1.29 9.59
CA GLY A 71 2.11 -0.48 9.35
C GLY A 71 0.81 -1.21 9.68
N PHE A 72 0.68 -2.48 9.33
CA PHE A 72 -0.47 -3.30 9.71
C PHE A 72 -0.58 -3.46 11.22
N ALA A 73 0.52 -3.79 11.91
CA ALA A 73 0.52 -3.91 13.37
C ALA A 73 0.07 -2.59 14.03
N TRP A 74 0.54 -1.44 13.52
CA TRP A 74 0.15 -0.11 13.99
C TRP A 74 -1.36 0.14 13.79
N GLY A 75 -1.88 -0.20 12.61
CA GLY A 75 -3.28 0.01 12.26
C GLY A 75 -4.23 -0.92 13.03
N LEU A 76 -3.86 -2.19 13.18
CA LEU A 76 -4.62 -3.17 13.97
C LEU A 76 -4.72 -2.76 15.44
N ALA A 77 -3.61 -2.31 16.05
CA ALA A 77 -3.59 -1.81 17.43
C ALA A 77 -4.53 -0.61 17.64
N ARG A 78 -4.80 0.18 16.59
CA ARG A 78 -5.71 1.34 16.60
C ARG A 78 -7.12 1.02 16.11
N LYS A 79 -7.38 -0.25 15.79
CA LYS A 79 -8.70 -0.76 15.39
C LYS A 79 -9.24 -0.12 14.10
N TYR A 80 -8.38 0.24 13.16
CA TYR A 80 -8.83 0.63 11.82
C TYR A 80 -9.59 -0.52 11.17
N ALA A 81 -10.75 -0.23 10.58
CA ALA A 81 -11.61 -1.24 9.96
C ALA A 81 -11.02 -1.80 8.66
N VAL A 82 -10.31 -0.95 7.92
CA VAL A 82 -9.67 -1.29 6.65
C VAL A 82 -8.24 -0.74 6.65
N LEU A 83 -7.29 -1.55 6.20
CA LEU A 83 -5.88 -1.18 6.04
C LEU A 83 -5.50 -1.28 4.57
N VAL A 84 -4.85 -0.25 4.04
CA VAL A 84 -4.52 -0.14 2.62
C VAL A 84 -3.01 -0.01 2.44
N GLU A 85 -2.46 -0.82 1.52
CA GLU A 85 -1.10 -0.69 1.00
C GLU A 85 -1.10 0.26 -0.19
N MET A 86 -0.19 1.24 -0.21
CA MET A 86 0.02 2.16 -1.33
C MET A 86 1.47 2.63 -1.37
N ASP A 87 2.09 2.59 -2.55
CA ASP A 87 3.45 3.08 -2.74
C ASP A 87 3.48 4.62 -2.90
N ALA A 88 4.61 5.24 -2.53
CA ALA A 88 4.79 6.69 -2.60
C ALA A 88 5.11 7.20 -4.01
N ASP A 89 5.62 6.36 -4.91
CA ASP A 89 6.16 6.69 -6.23
C ASP A 89 5.13 7.10 -7.30
N GLY A 90 3.85 7.17 -6.92
CA GLY A 90 2.75 7.52 -7.81
C GLY A 90 2.33 6.42 -8.79
N SER A 91 2.88 5.20 -8.66
CA SER A 91 2.46 4.04 -9.47
C SER A 91 1.01 3.61 -9.17
N HIS A 92 0.53 3.92 -7.97
CA HIS A 92 -0.84 3.71 -7.55
C HIS A 92 -1.67 4.99 -7.69
N ALA A 93 -2.94 4.85 -8.07
CA ALA A 93 -3.85 5.98 -8.26
C ALA A 93 -4.74 6.18 -7.03
N PRO A 94 -4.47 7.18 -6.16
CA PRO A 94 -5.31 7.46 -4.99
C PRO A 94 -6.77 7.72 -5.36
N GLU A 95 -7.01 8.25 -6.56
CA GLU A 95 -8.33 8.53 -7.12
C GLU A 95 -9.18 7.25 -7.29
N GLN A 96 -8.55 6.07 -7.29
CA GLN A 96 -9.22 4.77 -7.38
C GLN A 96 -9.41 4.09 -6.01
N LEU A 97 -8.96 4.73 -4.91
CA LEU A 97 -9.06 4.18 -3.56
C LEU A 97 -10.51 3.81 -3.19
N TYR A 98 -11.47 4.63 -3.64
CA TYR A 98 -12.88 4.37 -3.38
C TYR A 98 -13.34 2.99 -3.85
N ARG A 99 -12.81 2.48 -4.99
CA ARG A 99 -13.18 1.15 -5.53
C ARG A 99 -12.70 0.01 -4.64
N LEU A 100 -11.51 0.15 -4.07
CA LEU A 100 -10.97 -0.84 -3.14
C LEU A 100 -11.79 -0.86 -1.84
N LEU A 101 -12.10 0.33 -1.31
CA LEU A 101 -12.89 0.45 -0.09
C LEU A 101 -14.32 -0.07 -0.29
N GLU A 102 -14.97 0.29 -1.41
CA GLU A 102 -16.29 -0.22 -1.77
C GLU A 102 -16.32 -1.75 -1.89
N ALA A 103 -15.28 -2.36 -2.46
CA ALA A 103 -15.18 -3.82 -2.52
C ALA A 103 -15.11 -4.46 -1.13
N VAL A 104 -14.35 -3.85 -0.20
CA VAL A 104 -14.29 -4.31 1.19
C VAL A 104 -15.61 -4.09 1.90
N ASP A 105 -16.28 -2.95 1.71
CA ASP A 105 -17.59 -2.65 2.29
C ASP A 105 -18.65 -3.64 1.80
N ASN A 106 -18.56 -4.07 0.53
CA ASN A 106 -19.42 -5.09 -0.07
C ASN A 106 -19.05 -6.54 0.34
N GLY A 107 -18.14 -6.72 1.29
CA GLY A 107 -17.88 -8.02 1.91
C GLY A 107 -16.57 -8.70 1.50
N ALA A 108 -15.74 -8.08 0.66
CA ALA A 108 -14.42 -8.64 0.36
C ALA A 108 -13.50 -8.58 1.59
N ASP A 109 -12.76 -9.65 1.86
CA ASP A 109 -11.70 -9.67 2.87
C ASP A 109 -10.42 -8.99 2.37
N LEU A 110 -10.20 -9.02 1.05
CA LEU A 110 -9.08 -8.41 0.34
C LEU A 110 -9.56 -7.87 -1.00
N ALA A 111 -9.30 -6.59 -1.26
CA ALA A 111 -9.45 -5.97 -2.57
C ALA A 111 -8.08 -5.61 -3.16
N ILE A 112 -7.87 -5.94 -4.43
CA ILE A 112 -6.59 -5.72 -5.13
C ILE A 112 -6.82 -4.78 -6.31
N GLY A 113 -6.06 -3.68 -6.35
CA GLY A 113 -6.02 -2.73 -7.46
C GLY A 113 -5.30 -3.32 -8.66
N SER A 114 -5.99 -4.13 -9.43
CA SER A 114 -5.41 -4.82 -10.59
C SER A 114 -5.17 -3.84 -11.75
N ARG A 115 -4.02 -3.98 -12.37
CA ARG A 115 -3.63 -3.27 -13.60
C ARG A 115 -4.31 -3.82 -14.85
N TYR A 116 -4.93 -4.99 -14.75
CA TYR A 116 -5.50 -5.78 -15.86
C TYR A 116 -7.02 -5.82 -15.88
N VAL A 117 -7.67 -4.91 -15.13
CA VAL A 117 -9.13 -4.72 -15.15
C VAL A 117 -9.51 -3.48 -15.93
N GLU A 118 -10.79 -3.32 -16.27
CA GLU A 118 -11.29 -2.13 -16.94
C GLU A 118 -10.97 -0.85 -16.14
N GLY A 119 -10.30 0.11 -16.80
CA GLY A 119 -9.77 1.32 -16.19
C GLY A 119 -8.37 1.15 -15.53
N GLY A 120 -7.81 -0.06 -15.49
CA GLY A 120 -6.44 -0.31 -15.11
C GLY A 120 -5.47 0.11 -16.22
N THR A 121 -4.35 0.74 -15.89
CA THR A 121 -3.33 1.13 -16.87
C THR A 121 -1.95 0.71 -16.43
N VAL A 122 -1.16 0.20 -17.39
CA VAL A 122 0.28 -0.02 -17.24
C VAL A 122 0.98 1.07 -18.03
N ARG A 123 1.63 2.01 -17.33
CA ARG A 123 2.38 3.08 -18.00
C ARG A 123 3.88 2.73 -18.04
N ASN A 124 4.50 2.95 -19.18
CA ASN A 124 5.97 2.91 -19.39
C ASN A 124 6.67 1.58 -19.02
N TRP A 125 5.97 0.44 -19.08
CA TRP A 125 6.63 -0.84 -18.84
C TRP A 125 7.27 -1.37 -20.12
N PRO A 126 8.53 -1.85 -20.07
CA PRO A 126 9.10 -2.64 -21.15
C PRO A 126 8.26 -3.90 -21.39
N TRP A 127 8.05 -4.26 -22.65
CA TRP A 127 7.24 -5.42 -23.01
C TRP A 127 7.66 -6.71 -22.28
N ARG A 128 8.97 -6.89 -22.00
CA ARG A 128 9.52 -8.03 -21.24
C ARG A 128 8.94 -8.09 -19.81
N ARG A 129 8.81 -6.94 -19.14
CA ARG A 129 8.22 -6.86 -17.80
C ARG A 129 6.73 -7.19 -17.83
N LEU A 130 6.03 -6.78 -18.88
CA LEU A 130 4.62 -7.12 -19.07
C LEU A 130 4.40 -8.62 -19.27
N VAL A 131 5.22 -9.26 -20.12
CA VAL A 131 5.18 -10.71 -20.35
C VAL A 131 5.49 -11.47 -19.05
N LEU A 132 6.55 -11.09 -18.35
CA LEU A 132 6.94 -11.73 -17.09
C LEU A 132 5.81 -11.63 -16.04
N SER A 133 5.21 -10.44 -15.89
CA SER A 133 4.12 -10.23 -14.94
C SER A 133 2.88 -11.08 -15.31
N LYS A 134 2.47 -11.11 -16.59
CA LYS A 134 1.34 -11.93 -17.04
C LYS A 134 1.60 -13.43 -16.86
N THR A 135 2.82 -13.87 -17.17
CA THR A 135 3.20 -15.29 -17.01
C THR A 135 3.21 -15.68 -15.52
N ALA A 136 3.81 -14.83 -14.66
CA ALA A 136 3.82 -15.06 -13.22
C ALA A 136 2.39 -15.12 -12.64
N ASN A 137 1.51 -14.20 -13.02
CA ASN A 137 0.12 -14.19 -12.58
C ASN A 137 -0.64 -15.44 -13.05
N THR A 138 -0.43 -15.87 -14.31
CA THR A 138 -1.07 -17.09 -14.86
C THR A 138 -0.57 -18.32 -14.13
N TYR A 139 0.75 -18.42 -13.91
CA TYR A 139 1.36 -19.53 -13.18
C TYR A 139 0.85 -19.61 -11.74
N SER A 140 0.82 -18.47 -11.02
CA SER A 140 0.32 -18.42 -9.65
C SER A 140 -1.16 -18.77 -9.54
N ARG A 141 -1.99 -18.33 -10.49
CA ARG A 141 -3.42 -18.72 -10.55
C ARG A 141 -3.61 -20.21 -10.71
N LEU A 142 -2.84 -20.82 -11.62
CA LEU A 142 -2.91 -22.28 -11.87
C LEU A 142 -2.42 -23.07 -10.67
N LEU A 143 -1.34 -22.63 -10.02
CA LEU A 143 -0.73 -23.33 -8.89
C LEU A 143 -1.57 -23.21 -7.59
N LEU A 144 -2.11 -22.03 -7.34
CA LEU A 144 -2.84 -21.73 -6.10
C LEU A 144 -4.36 -21.92 -6.22
N GLY A 145 -4.89 -22.13 -7.43
CA GLY A 145 -6.32 -22.28 -7.65
C GLY A 145 -7.16 -21.06 -7.33
N VAL A 146 -6.55 -19.85 -7.31
CA VAL A 146 -7.22 -18.60 -6.92
C VAL A 146 -7.64 -17.79 -8.14
N GLY A 147 -8.81 -17.15 -8.06
CA GLY A 147 -9.36 -16.30 -9.12
C GLY A 147 -8.73 -14.90 -9.26
N ILE A 148 -7.58 -14.65 -8.62
CA ILE A 148 -6.94 -13.33 -8.58
C ILE A 148 -6.18 -13.06 -9.88
N HIS A 149 -6.49 -11.93 -10.55
CA HIS A 149 -5.93 -11.60 -11.87
C HIS A 149 -4.56 -10.90 -11.79
N ASP A 150 -4.23 -10.25 -10.69
CA ASP A 150 -2.97 -9.52 -10.49
C ASP A 150 -2.46 -9.69 -9.06
N ILE A 151 -1.86 -10.85 -8.78
CA ILE A 151 -1.32 -11.21 -7.47
C ILE A 151 -0.13 -10.30 -7.08
N THR A 152 0.56 -9.74 -8.10
CA THR A 152 1.75 -8.90 -7.91
C THR A 152 1.44 -7.40 -7.76
N ALA A 153 0.16 -7.01 -7.79
CA ALA A 153 -0.21 -5.62 -7.54
C ALA A 153 0.02 -5.25 -6.07
N GLY A 154 0.69 -4.13 -5.83
CA GLY A 154 0.98 -3.61 -4.49
C GLY A 154 -0.13 -2.75 -3.90
N TYR A 155 -1.13 -2.35 -4.71
CA TYR A 155 -2.26 -1.55 -4.23
C TYR A 155 -3.37 -2.46 -3.73
N ARG A 156 -3.51 -2.58 -2.41
CA ARG A 156 -4.42 -3.55 -1.78
C ARG A 156 -5.13 -2.93 -0.59
N ALA A 157 -6.38 -3.32 -0.38
CA ALA A 157 -7.14 -3.00 0.83
C ALA A 157 -7.55 -4.29 1.54
N TYR A 158 -7.28 -4.35 2.82
CA TYR A 158 -7.55 -5.50 3.67
C TYR A 158 -8.61 -5.14 4.71
N ARG A 159 -9.58 -6.00 4.89
CA ARG A 159 -10.46 -5.96 6.04
C ARG A 159 -9.68 -6.33 7.30
N ARG A 160 -9.90 -5.60 8.41
CA ARG A 160 -9.21 -5.86 9.68
C ARG A 160 -9.32 -7.31 10.12
N GLU A 161 -10.53 -7.86 10.10
CA GLU A 161 -10.81 -9.22 10.56
C GLU A 161 -10.08 -10.29 9.73
N ALA A 162 -9.77 -10.00 8.48
CA ALA A 162 -8.96 -10.87 7.63
C ALA A 162 -7.48 -10.83 8.05
N LEU A 163 -6.94 -9.65 8.32
CA LEU A 163 -5.55 -9.50 8.80
C LEU A 163 -5.37 -10.09 10.22
N GLU A 164 -6.35 -9.94 11.11
CA GLU A 164 -6.31 -10.52 12.46
C GLU A 164 -6.27 -12.06 12.47
N LYS A 165 -6.79 -12.70 11.41
CA LYS A 165 -6.71 -14.16 11.24
C LYS A 165 -5.33 -14.64 10.76
N LEU A 166 -4.53 -13.72 10.21
CA LEU A 166 -3.19 -14.02 9.73
C LEU A 166 -2.20 -13.83 10.88
N ASP A 167 -1.34 -14.80 11.10
CA ASP A 167 -0.22 -14.63 12.03
C ASP A 167 0.88 -13.81 11.34
N LEU A 168 0.69 -12.46 11.36
CA LEU A 168 1.62 -11.53 10.72
C LEU A 168 3.04 -11.60 11.28
N ALA A 169 3.20 -12.13 12.52
CA ALA A 169 4.51 -12.30 13.14
C ALA A 169 5.33 -13.44 12.51
N THR A 170 4.67 -14.37 11.83
CA THR A 170 5.34 -15.48 11.13
C THR A 170 5.67 -15.18 9.67
N VAL A 171 5.21 -14.04 9.17
CA VAL A 171 5.49 -13.63 7.78
C VAL A 171 6.92 -13.09 7.69
N ASP A 172 7.84 -13.89 7.17
CA ASP A 172 9.20 -13.47 6.84
C ASP A 172 9.20 -12.86 5.41
N SER A 173 9.28 -11.55 5.34
CA SER A 173 9.34 -10.82 4.06
C SER A 173 10.78 -10.39 3.79
N LYS A 174 11.44 -11.13 2.92
CA LYS A 174 12.72 -10.71 2.31
C LYS A 174 12.38 -9.92 1.05
N GLY A 175 12.21 -8.60 1.20
CA GLY A 175 11.91 -7.68 0.13
C GLY A 175 13.03 -7.51 -0.88
#